data_bbb55087c0102365616f15ff73817176
#
_entry.id   bbb55087c0102365616f15ff73817176
#
_cell.length_a   1.000
_cell.length_b   1.000
_cell.length_c   1.000
_cell.angle_alpha   90.00
_cell.angle_beta   90.00
_cell.angle_gamma   90.00
#
_symmetry.space_group_name_H-M   'P 1'
#
loop_
_entity.id
_entity.type
_entity.pdbx_description
1 polymer ?
#
loop_
_entity_poly.entity_id
_entity_poly.type
_entity_poly.pdbx_seq_one_letter_code
_entity_poly.pdbx_strand_id
1 'polypeptide(L)'
;MFPGNSNQDNLVSFPNDWFRLGIIPSGSTDAIVLSTTGERDPVTSALLIILGRRMSLDIAQVVRWKSSPKAEVLPTVRYAASFAGYGFYGEVIRESENYRWMGPARYDFSGTMVFLKHRSYEAKVAFLETPNTNSFTASAEDDVSGVQPLQSRHKRPRKIICRRNCFVCKEASTSGQTSEDEITDSSRTICENTKWVWSEGRFLSVGAAVISCRNERAPDGLVADAHLSDGFLHLLLIRDCPLPLYLWHLTQFTKKGSEPLSFKFVEHHKTPAFTFISSHDESVWNLDGEIFQACEVSVQACRGLVSLFASGPEV
;
A
#
# COMPACT_ATOMS: atom_id res chain seq x y z
N MET A 1 12.26 -16.28 14.09
CA MET A 1 13.71 -16.06 13.98
C MET A 1 14.04 -16.03 12.51
N PHE A 2 14.27 -14.88 11.90
CA PHE A 2 14.74 -14.83 10.50
C PHE A 2 16.16 -15.36 10.49
N PRO A 3 16.51 -16.36 9.65
CA PRO A 3 17.90 -16.69 9.42
C PRO A 3 18.55 -15.45 8.82
N GLY A 4 19.57 -14.93 9.50
CA GLY A 4 20.43 -13.90 8.97
C GLY A 4 21.03 -14.42 7.66
N ASN A 5 20.54 -13.96 6.54
CA ASN A 5 20.92 -14.47 5.25
C ASN A 5 21.95 -13.56 4.60
N SER A 6 23.14 -14.07 4.55
CA SER A 6 24.26 -13.60 3.73
C SER A 6 24.07 -13.97 2.25
N ASN A 7 22.89 -13.77 1.64
CA ASN A 7 22.69 -13.88 0.20
C ASN A 7 21.72 -12.79 -0.24
N GLN A 8 22.27 -11.61 -0.43
CA GLN A 8 21.60 -10.39 -0.91
C GLN A 8 21.32 -10.39 -2.44
N ASP A 9 21.50 -11.52 -3.14
CA ASP A 9 21.53 -11.54 -4.60
C ASP A 9 20.24 -12.03 -5.29
N ASN A 10 19.12 -12.16 -4.56
CA ASN A 10 17.81 -12.46 -5.17
C ASN A 10 16.83 -11.30 -5.05
N LEU A 11 17.28 -10.08 -5.25
CA LEU A 11 16.39 -8.99 -5.68
C LEU A 11 15.80 -9.42 -7.02
N VAL A 12 14.48 -9.67 -7.03
CA VAL A 12 13.74 -9.87 -8.27
C VAL A 12 13.85 -8.58 -9.07
N SER A 13 14.90 -8.43 -9.84
CA SER A 13 14.94 -7.41 -10.89
C SER A 13 14.14 -7.96 -12.05
N PHE A 14 13.16 -7.23 -12.53
CA PHE A 14 12.62 -7.52 -13.85
C PHE A 14 13.77 -7.44 -14.87
N PRO A 15 13.89 -8.42 -15.76
CA PRO A 15 15.09 -8.60 -16.56
C PRO A 15 15.37 -7.51 -17.60
N ASN A 16 14.60 -6.41 -17.60
CA ASN A 16 14.82 -5.32 -18.55
C ASN A 16 14.28 -3.98 -18.04
N ASP A 17 15.12 -2.97 -17.92
CA ASP A 17 14.78 -1.53 -17.78
C ASP A 17 13.86 -1.01 -18.92
N TRP A 18 13.62 -1.83 -19.91
CA TRP A 18 12.77 -1.56 -21.08
C TRP A 18 11.32 -1.96 -20.87
N PHE A 19 11.01 -2.82 -19.88
CA PHE A 19 9.66 -3.32 -19.67
C PHE A 19 8.81 -2.27 -18.94
N ARG A 20 7.74 -1.84 -19.59
CA ARG A 20 6.80 -0.85 -19.09
C ARG A 20 5.39 -1.31 -19.31
N LEU A 21 4.53 -1.04 -18.33
CA LEU A 21 3.12 -1.39 -18.38
C LEU A 21 2.27 -0.18 -18.70
N GLY A 22 1.44 -0.29 -19.73
CA GLY A 22 0.30 0.61 -19.97
C GLY A 22 -0.96 -0.03 -19.39
N ILE A 23 -1.70 0.71 -18.58
CA ILE A 23 -2.93 0.19 -17.95
C ILE A 23 -4.12 0.95 -18.51
N ILE A 24 -5.07 0.21 -19.10
CA ILE A 24 -6.35 0.74 -19.57
C ILE A 24 -7.44 0.27 -18.61
N PRO A 25 -8.28 1.16 -18.06
CA PRO A 25 -9.34 0.78 -17.13
C PRO A 25 -10.40 -0.07 -17.83
N SER A 26 -10.62 -1.27 -17.30
CA SER A 26 -11.66 -2.22 -17.76
C SER A 26 -12.16 -3.13 -16.65
N GLY A 27 -11.65 -2.95 -15.45
CA GLY A 27 -12.01 -3.70 -14.27
C GLY A 27 -13.25 -3.14 -13.55
N SER A 28 -13.60 -3.74 -12.42
CA SER A 28 -14.71 -3.27 -11.57
C SER A 28 -14.33 -2.09 -10.67
N THR A 29 -13.07 -1.96 -10.31
CA THR A 29 -12.58 -0.95 -9.34
C THR A 29 -11.52 -0.03 -9.94
N ASP A 30 -10.63 -0.57 -10.77
CA ASP A 30 -9.53 0.13 -11.44
C ASP A 30 -8.68 1.01 -10.49
N ALA A 31 -8.45 0.52 -9.26
CA ALA A 31 -7.77 1.28 -8.20
C ALA A 31 -6.36 1.74 -8.60
N ILE A 32 -5.62 0.92 -9.36
CA ILE A 32 -4.28 1.29 -9.84
C ILE A 32 -4.38 2.46 -10.83
N VAL A 33 -5.31 2.38 -11.79
CA VAL A 33 -5.51 3.47 -12.77
C VAL A 33 -5.89 4.74 -12.03
N LEU A 34 -6.90 4.70 -11.18
CA LEU A 34 -7.38 5.88 -10.46
C LEU A 34 -6.30 6.49 -9.56
N SER A 35 -5.49 5.67 -8.91
CA SER A 35 -4.39 6.13 -8.04
C SER A 35 -3.19 6.67 -8.83
N THR A 36 -3.02 6.31 -10.10
CA THR A 36 -1.86 6.70 -10.92
C THR A 36 -2.18 7.73 -11.98
N THR A 37 -3.42 7.85 -12.40
CA THR A 37 -3.88 8.81 -13.44
C THR A 37 -4.87 9.85 -12.91
N GLY A 38 -5.60 9.55 -11.81
CA GLY A 38 -6.67 10.36 -11.21
C GLY A 38 -8.03 10.17 -11.82
N GLU A 39 -8.10 9.52 -12.96
CA GLU A 39 -9.36 9.34 -13.67
C GLU A 39 -9.50 7.91 -14.18
N ARG A 40 -10.74 7.43 -14.18
CA ARG A 40 -11.11 6.14 -14.76
C ARG A 40 -11.56 6.31 -16.21
N ASP A 41 -10.64 6.82 -17.05
CA ASP A 41 -10.90 7.06 -18.46
C ASP A 41 -9.89 6.34 -19.35
N PRO A 42 -10.34 5.45 -20.26
CA PRO A 42 -9.43 4.73 -21.15
C PRO A 42 -8.70 5.64 -22.14
N VAL A 43 -9.29 6.77 -22.51
CA VAL A 43 -8.67 7.74 -23.45
C VAL A 43 -7.51 8.43 -22.75
N THR A 44 -7.70 8.88 -21.51
CA THR A 44 -6.63 9.46 -20.68
C THR A 44 -5.48 8.49 -20.52
N SER A 45 -5.77 7.22 -20.20
CA SER A 45 -4.74 6.17 -20.08
C SER A 45 -3.98 5.96 -21.40
N ALA A 46 -4.69 5.90 -22.54
CA ALA A 46 -4.06 5.76 -23.86
C ALA A 46 -3.16 6.95 -24.20
N LEU A 47 -3.59 8.17 -23.89
CA LEU A 47 -2.81 9.39 -24.11
C LEU A 47 -1.52 9.40 -23.25
N LEU A 48 -1.59 8.94 -22.01
CA LEU A 48 -0.40 8.84 -21.13
C LEU A 48 0.62 7.84 -21.68
N ILE A 49 0.16 6.73 -22.27
CA ILE A 49 1.02 5.75 -22.94
C ILE A 49 1.69 6.39 -24.15
N ILE A 50 0.93 7.09 -25.01
CA ILE A 50 1.45 7.79 -26.22
C ILE A 50 2.46 8.87 -25.84
N LEU A 51 2.18 9.64 -24.78
CA LEU A 51 3.07 10.70 -24.28
C LEU A 51 4.33 10.16 -23.61
N GLY A 52 4.39 8.84 -23.35
CA GLY A 52 5.56 8.20 -22.75
C GLY A 52 5.86 8.65 -21.33
N ARG A 53 4.89 9.19 -20.60
CA ARG A 53 5.07 9.59 -19.20
C ARG A 53 5.26 8.36 -18.32
N ARG A 54 6.31 8.35 -17.53
CA ARG A 54 6.72 7.19 -16.74
C ARG A 54 6.64 7.47 -15.27
N MET A 55 6.29 6.44 -14.53
CA MET A 55 6.27 6.43 -13.07
C MET A 55 6.66 5.07 -12.55
N SER A 56 7.46 5.04 -11.50
CA SER A 56 7.76 3.82 -10.77
C SER A 56 6.64 3.51 -9.77
N LEU A 57 6.34 2.23 -9.63
CA LEU A 57 5.36 1.71 -8.69
C LEU A 57 6.02 0.68 -7.77
N ASP A 58 5.79 0.83 -6.49
CA ASP A 58 6.14 -0.17 -5.49
C ASP A 58 5.22 -1.39 -5.62
N ILE A 59 5.76 -2.55 -5.32
CA ILE A 59 5.02 -3.80 -5.33
C ILE A 59 5.25 -4.51 -3.98
N ALA A 60 4.19 -4.96 -3.35
CA ALA A 60 4.30 -5.83 -2.19
C ALA A 60 4.62 -7.25 -2.65
N GLN A 61 5.75 -7.79 -2.20
CA GLN A 61 6.06 -9.20 -2.31
C GLN A 61 5.49 -9.92 -1.08
N VAL A 62 4.63 -10.89 -1.30
CA VAL A 62 3.96 -11.69 -0.27
C VAL A 62 4.49 -13.11 -0.31
N VAL A 63 5.17 -13.53 0.72
CA VAL A 63 5.75 -14.87 0.85
C VAL A 63 4.97 -15.67 1.87
N ARG A 64 4.39 -16.81 1.43
CA ARG A 64 3.76 -17.78 2.33
C ARG A 64 4.79 -18.77 2.84
N TRP A 65 4.89 -18.90 4.14
CA TRP A 65 5.67 -19.92 4.80
C TRP A 65 4.80 -21.17 5.04
N LYS A 66 5.28 -22.32 4.63
CA LYS A 66 4.59 -23.58 4.90
C LYS A 66 5.13 -24.19 6.19
N SER A 67 4.26 -24.30 7.18
CA SER A 67 4.53 -25.05 8.42
C SER A 67 4.35 -26.54 8.15
N SER A 68 5.25 -27.20 7.41
CA SER A 68 5.23 -28.65 7.27
C SER A 68 6.63 -29.22 7.55
N PRO A 69 6.80 -30.08 8.56
CA PRO A 69 8.10 -30.63 8.94
C PRO A 69 8.62 -31.71 7.97
N LYS A 70 7.91 -32.07 6.92
CA LYS A 70 8.22 -33.22 6.06
C LYS A 70 8.44 -32.95 4.58
N ALA A 71 8.39 -31.73 4.11
CA ALA A 71 8.64 -31.43 2.70
C ALA A 71 9.52 -30.18 2.58
N GLU A 72 10.61 -30.29 1.83
CA GLU A 72 11.32 -29.14 1.24
C GLU A 72 10.37 -28.49 0.22
N VAL A 73 9.40 -27.74 0.70
CA VAL A 73 8.48 -27.02 -0.16
C VAL A 73 8.97 -25.60 -0.25
N LEU A 74 9.37 -25.19 -1.44
CA LEU A 74 9.73 -23.81 -1.75
C LEU A 74 8.60 -22.86 -1.30
N PRO A 75 8.95 -21.71 -0.70
CA PRO A 75 7.96 -20.73 -0.30
C PRO A 75 7.16 -20.27 -1.52
N THR A 76 5.84 -20.13 -1.35
CA THR A 76 4.99 -19.59 -2.42
C THR A 76 5.05 -18.07 -2.37
N VAL A 77 5.51 -17.45 -3.46
CA VAL A 77 5.59 -16.00 -3.61
C VAL A 77 4.43 -15.51 -4.47
N ARG A 78 3.80 -14.43 -4.04
CA ARG A 78 2.80 -13.65 -4.78
C ARG A 78 3.15 -12.17 -4.69
N TYR A 79 2.57 -11.39 -5.57
CA TYR A 79 2.79 -9.95 -5.63
C TYR A 79 1.45 -9.22 -5.58
N ALA A 80 1.42 -8.07 -4.90
CA ALA A 80 0.28 -7.18 -4.88
C ALA A 80 0.73 -5.76 -5.25
N ALA A 81 0.05 -5.14 -6.18
CA ALA A 81 0.35 -3.80 -6.68
C ALA A 81 -0.49 -2.71 -5.99
N SER A 82 -1.62 -3.09 -5.40
CA SER A 82 -2.50 -2.14 -4.73
C SER A 82 -2.75 -2.48 -3.26
N PHE A 83 -3.19 -3.70 -2.97
CA PHE A 83 -3.64 -4.06 -1.64
C PHE A 83 -3.50 -5.54 -1.31
N ALA A 84 -3.03 -5.84 -0.11
CA ALA A 84 -3.09 -7.16 0.49
C ALA A 84 -3.91 -7.10 1.78
N GLY A 85 -4.95 -7.93 1.96
CA GLY A 85 -5.80 -7.87 3.14
C GLY A 85 -6.32 -9.22 3.61
N TYR A 86 -6.27 -9.42 4.93
CA TYR A 86 -6.78 -10.59 5.65
C TYR A 86 -8.02 -10.25 6.46
N GLY A 87 -8.83 -11.24 6.80
CA GLY A 87 -10.04 -11.05 7.57
C GLY A 87 -11.17 -10.48 6.72
N PHE A 88 -11.79 -9.37 7.14
CA PHE A 88 -12.91 -8.77 6.42
C PHE A 88 -12.67 -8.67 4.91
N TYR A 89 -11.53 -8.16 4.48
CA TYR A 89 -11.23 -7.98 3.05
C TYR A 89 -11.07 -9.29 2.29
N GLY A 90 -10.46 -10.31 2.92
CA GLY A 90 -10.34 -11.64 2.32
C GLY A 90 -11.68 -12.35 2.23
N GLU A 91 -12.49 -12.26 3.31
CA GLU A 91 -13.81 -12.87 3.37
C GLU A 91 -14.79 -12.29 2.35
N VAL A 92 -14.74 -10.98 2.10
CA VAL A 92 -15.57 -10.33 1.07
C VAL A 92 -15.27 -10.91 -0.31
N ILE A 93 -14.00 -11.08 -0.66
CA ILE A 93 -13.64 -11.71 -1.94
C ILE A 93 -14.07 -13.16 -1.97
N ARG A 94 -13.79 -13.92 -0.90
CA ARG A 94 -14.21 -15.34 -0.81
C ARG A 94 -15.72 -15.52 -0.95
N GLU A 95 -16.51 -14.72 -0.24
CA GLU A 95 -17.96 -14.77 -0.32
C GLU A 95 -18.47 -14.34 -1.70
N SER A 96 -17.83 -13.34 -2.33
CA SER A 96 -18.23 -12.81 -3.65
C SER A 96 -18.12 -13.83 -4.77
N GLU A 97 -17.27 -14.85 -4.62
CA GLU A 97 -17.13 -15.93 -5.61
C GLU A 97 -18.43 -16.74 -5.78
N ASN A 98 -19.23 -16.85 -4.73
CA ASN A 98 -20.54 -17.54 -4.76
C ASN A 98 -21.59 -16.76 -5.57
N TYR A 99 -21.34 -15.48 -5.83
CA TYR A 99 -22.31 -14.55 -6.46
C TYR A 99 -21.79 -13.95 -7.76
N ARG A 100 -20.93 -14.68 -8.50
CA ARG A 100 -20.35 -14.20 -9.78
C ARG A 100 -21.41 -13.77 -10.79
N TRP A 101 -22.57 -14.39 -10.78
CA TRP A 101 -23.70 -14.07 -11.64
C TRP A 101 -24.27 -12.65 -11.42
N MET A 102 -24.01 -12.04 -10.24
CA MET A 102 -24.44 -10.66 -9.94
C MET A 102 -23.54 -9.58 -10.57
N GLY A 103 -22.48 -9.97 -11.27
CA GLY A 103 -21.49 -9.01 -11.78
C GLY A 103 -20.85 -8.19 -10.67
N PRO A 104 -20.56 -6.87 -10.88
CA PRO A 104 -19.90 -6.02 -9.86
C PRO A 104 -20.70 -5.86 -8.55
N ALA A 105 -22.03 -5.97 -8.58
CA ALA A 105 -22.89 -5.86 -7.39
C ALA A 105 -22.60 -6.95 -6.33
N ARG A 106 -21.95 -8.06 -6.73
CA ARG A 106 -21.55 -9.14 -5.80
C ARG A 106 -20.67 -8.63 -4.65
N TYR A 107 -19.83 -7.63 -4.88
CA TYR A 107 -18.94 -7.11 -3.85
C TYR A 107 -19.68 -6.37 -2.75
N ASP A 108 -20.74 -5.62 -3.10
CA ASP A 108 -21.59 -4.93 -2.13
C ASP A 108 -22.41 -5.89 -1.31
N PHE A 109 -23.00 -6.86 -1.99
CA PHE A 109 -23.79 -7.91 -1.33
C PHE A 109 -22.90 -8.71 -0.37
N SER A 110 -21.77 -9.22 -0.84
CA SER A 110 -20.83 -10.00 -0.01
C SER A 110 -20.25 -9.15 1.11
N GLY A 111 -19.90 -7.89 0.84
CA GLY A 111 -19.42 -6.95 1.84
C GLY A 111 -20.43 -6.76 2.97
N THR A 112 -21.70 -6.59 2.64
CA THR A 112 -22.78 -6.48 3.62
C THR A 112 -22.94 -7.77 4.44
N MET A 113 -22.91 -8.92 3.79
CA MET A 113 -23.04 -10.22 4.47
C MET A 113 -21.87 -10.47 5.44
N VAL A 114 -20.64 -10.20 5.01
CA VAL A 114 -19.43 -10.36 5.85
C VAL A 114 -19.42 -9.34 6.98
N PHE A 115 -19.86 -8.10 6.73
CA PHE A 115 -20.01 -7.07 7.74
C PHE A 115 -20.97 -7.49 8.84
N LEU A 116 -22.14 -8.04 8.49
CA LEU A 116 -23.14 -8.51 9.46
C LEU A 116 -22.67 -9.73 10.27
N LYS A 117 -21.82 -10.58 9.69
CA LYS A 117 -21.17 -11.69 10.42
C LYS A 117 -20.21 -11.19 11.50
N HIS A 118 -19.65 -10.02 11.34
CA HIS A 118 -18.78 -9.29 12.27
C HIS A 118 -17.74 -10.19 12.97
N ARG A 119 -16.98 -10.93 12.19
CA ARG A 119 -15.97 -11.86 12.70
C ARG A 119 -14.65 -11.14 12.96
N SER A 120 -14.03 -11.44 14.08
CA SER A 120 -12.66 -11.06 14.38
C SER A 120 -11.76 -12.30 14.47
N TYR A 121 -10.49 -12.13 14.13
CA TYR A 121 -9.50 -13.19 13.97
C TYR A 121 -8.31 -12.94 14.89
N GLU A 122 -7.84 -13.97 15.56
CA GLU A 122 -6.65 -13.87 16.42
C GLU A 122 -5.39 -13.92 15.57
N ALA A 123 -4.57 -12.90 15.71
CA ALA A 123 -3.33 -12.79 14.94
C ALA A 123 -2.22 -12.06 15.71
N LYS A 124 -0.99 -12.33 15.27
CA LYS A 124 0.23 -11.64 15.66
C LYS A 124 0.84 -11.00 14.43
N VAL A 125 1.09 -9.71 14.51
CA VAL A 125 1.69 -8.93 13.44
C VAL A 125 2.95 -8.28 13.94
N ALA A 126 4.08 -8.57 13.30
CA ALA A 126 5.32 -7.84 13.52
C ALA A 126 5.61 -6.95 12.33
N PHE A 127 5.98 -5.72 12.58
CA PHE A 127 6.34 -4.77 11.53
C PHE A 127 7.62 -4.02 11.87
N LEU A 128 8.29 -3.54 10.84
CA LEU A 128 9.54 -2.84 10.97
C LEU A 128 9.27 -1.34 11.17
N GLU A 129 9.58 -0.83 12.35
CA GLU A 129 9.46 0.60 12.65
C GLU A 129 10.70 1.34 12.17
N THR A 130 10.49 2.42 11.39
CA THR A 130 11.57 3.29 10.95
C THR A 130 11.56 4.60 11.75
N PRO A 131 12.72 5.13 12.14
CA PRO A 131 12.82 6.29 13.07
C PRO A 131 12.10 7.56 12.59
N ASN A 132 11.80 7.67 11.29
CA ASN A 132 11.17 8.85 10.70
C ASN A 132 9.63 8.79 10.65
N THR A 133 9.00 7.73 11.16
CA THR A 133 7.53 7.59 11.08
C THR A 133 6.79 8.21 12.26
N ASN A 134 7.47 8.52 13.37
CA ASN A 134 6.82 8.99 14.60
C ASN A 134 6.51 10.52 14.65
N SER A 135 6.75 11.28 13.58
CA SER A 135 6.55 12.74 13.59
C SER A 135 5.21 13.22 13.03
N PHE A 136 4.23 12.32 12.78
CA PHE A 136 2.92 12.71 12.24
C PHE A 136 1.77 12.71 13.26
N THR A 137 2.06 12.60 14.56
CA THR A 137 1.05 12.92 15.58
C THR A 137 1.13 14.40 15.93
N ALA A 138 0.18 15.14 15.39
CA ALA A 138 -0.37 16.41 15.81
C ALA A 138 0.50 17.32 16.72
N SER A 139 1.04 18.37 16.13
CA SER A 139 1.06 19.67 16.79
C SER A 139 0.71 20.74 15.75
N ALA A 140 -0.57 21.10 15.74
CA ALA A 140 -0.99 22.37 15.20
C ALA A 140 -0.59 23.42 16.25
N GLU A 141 0.43 24.18 15.99
CA GLU A 141 0.63 25.50 16.60
C GLU A 141 0.95 26.49 15.48
N ASP A 142 0.13 27.51 15.46
CA ASP A 142 0.20 28.68 14.62
C ASP A 142 1.55 29.37 14.74
N ASP A 143 2.16 29.73 13.62
CA ASP A 143 3.01 30.91 13.58
C ASP A 143 2.83 31.68 12.26
N VAL A 144 2.28 32.88 12.45
CA VAL A 144 2.10 33.92 11.44
C VAL A 144 3.36 34.76 11.44
N SER A 145 4.01 34.90 10.31
CA SER A 145 4.57 36.15 9.79
C SER A 145 5.82 35.95 8.94
N GLY A 146 5.88 36.64 7.81
CA GLY A 146 7.13 36.77 7.04
C GLY A 146 6.95 36.93 5.55
N VAL A 147 6.42 38.07 5.11
CA VAL A 147 6.53 38.51 3.70
C VAL A 147 7.97 38.81 3.36
N GLN A 148 8.50 38.22 2.28
CA GLN A 148 9.69 38.74 1.58
C GLN A 148 9.69 38.46 0.08
N PRO A 149 10.46 39.21 -0.76
CA PRO A 149 10.02 39.70 -2.05
C PRO A 149 10.49 38.87 -3.27
N LEU A 150 9.84 39.17 -4.39
CA LEU A 150 10.15 38.67 -5.74
C LEU A 150 11.62 38.78 -6.12
N GLN A 151 12.22 37.68 -6.58
CA GLN A 151 13.38 37.76 -7.50
C GLN A 151 13.39 36.61 -8.54
N SER A 152 13.52 37.04 -9.79
CA SER A 152 14.05 36.43 -11.01
C SER A 152 13.54 35.05 -11.48
N ARG A 153 12.87 35.13 -12.66
CA ARG A 153 12.52 34.05 -13.57
C ARG A 153 13.76 33.29 -14.07
N HIS A 154 14.07 32.14 -13.47
CA HIS A 154 14.78 31.07 -14.17
C HIS A 154 13.77 29.95 -14.48
N LYS A 155 13.73 29.49 -15.73
CA LYS A 155 12.92 28.35 -16.19
C LYS A 155 13.33 27.13 -15.38
N ARG A 156 12.53 26.79 -14.36
CA ARG A 156 12.72 25.60 -13.51
C ARG A 156 12.37 24.36 -14.33
N PRO A 157 13.16 23.27 -14.24
CA PRO A 157 12.73 21.97 -14.76
C PRO A 157 11.38 21.63 -14.13
N ARG A 158 10.47 21.06 -14.90
CA ARG A 158 9.15 20.61 -14.40
C ARG A 158 9.38 19.52 -13.39
N LYS A 159 9.41 19.87 -12.10
CA LYS A 159 9.45 18.91 -11.00
C LYS A 159 8.15 18.12 -11.03
N ILE A 160 8.27 16.79 -10.95
CA ILE A 160 7.15 15.96 -10.54
C ILE A 160 6.85 16.36 -9.11
N ILE A 161 5.75 17.06 -8.88
CA ILE A 161 5.43 17.62 -7.59
C ILE A 161 4.71 16.52 -6.82
N CYS A 162 5.42 15.85 -5.92
CA CYS A 162 4.78 15.12 -4.84
C CYS A 162 4.18 16.15 -3.88
N ARG A 163 2.88 16.32 -3.90
CA ARG A 163 2.16 17.24 -3.01
C ARG A 163 2.07 16.71 -1.58
N ARG A 164 2.54 15.49 -1.32
CA ARG A 164 2.47 14.81 -0.01
C ARG A 164 3.74 14.96 0.82
N ASN A 165 4.63 15.87 0.47
CA ASN A 165 5.79 16.18 1.29
C ASN A 165 6.59 14.92 1.71
N CYS A 166 6.56 13.86 0.88
CA CYS A 166 7.25 12.61 1.19
C CYS A 166 8.76 12.83 1.17
N PHE A 167 9.45 12.10 2.02
CA PHE A 167 10.90 12.20 2.19
C PHE A 167 11.65 11.88 0.88
N VAL A 168 11.22 10.88 0.10
CA VAL A 168 11.83 10.49 -1.18
C VAL A 168 11.78 11.62 -2.21
N CYS A 169 10.66 12.32 -2.31
CA CYS A 169 10.54 13.46 -3.22
C CYS A 169 11.26 14.70 -2.70
N LYS A 170 11.45 14.84 -1.37
CA LYS A 170 12.28 15.89 -0.77
C LYS A 170 13.76 15.69 -1.09
N GLU A 171 14.30 14.49 -0.91
CA GLU A 171 15.70 14.17 -1.22
C GLU A 171 16.00 14.33 -2.71
N ALA A 172 15.15 13.83 -3.59
CA ALA A 172 15.27 14.04 -5.03
C ALA A 172 15.22 15.52 -5.43
N SER A 173 14.66 16.38 -4.56
CA SER A 173 14.62 17.82 -4.79
C SER A 173 15.88 18.55 -4.33
N THR A 174 16.66 17.96 -3.43
CA THR A 174 17.87 18.54 -2.85
C THR A 174 19.11 18.13 -3.65
N SER A 175 19.11 16.95 -4.28
CA SER A 175 20.23 16.38 -5.06
C SER A 175 20.34 16.85 -6.51
N GLY A 176 19.75 17.99 -6.86
CA GLY A 176 19.80 18.56 -8.21
C GLY A 176 21.17 19.03 -8.73
N GLN A 177 22.26 18.63 -8.11
CA GLN A 177 23.65 18.89 -8.54
C GLN A 177 24.58 17.81 -7.99
N THR A 178 24.53 16.60 -8.52
CA THR A 178 25.71 15.71 -8.53
C THR A 178 25.47 14.53 -9.47
N SER A 179 26.52 14.17 -10.18
CA SER A 179 26.73 13.13 -11.17
C SER A 179 26.09 11.76 -10.89
N GLU A 180 25.76 11.06 -11.96
CA GLU A 180 25.05 9.78 -12.09
C GLU A 180 25.66 8.55 -11.39
N ASP A 181 26.69 8.68 -10.56
CA ASP A 181 27.46 7.55 -10.02
C ASP A 181 27.21 7.19 -8.54
N GLU A 182 26.27 7.83 -7.84
CA GLU A 182 26.04 7.58 -6.39
C GLU A 182 24.69 6.97 -6.01
N ILE A 183 24.04 6.23 -6.91
CA ILE A 183 22.71 5.63 -6.62
C ILE A 183 22.78 4.37 -5.74
N THR A 184 23.95 3.85 -5.44
CA THR A 184 24.11 2.55 -4.75
C THR A 184 24.19 2.59 -3.23
N ASP A 185 24.33 3.76 -2.61
CA ASP A 185 24.62 3.81 -1.16
C ASP A 185 23.42 4.22 -0.26
N SER A 186 22.37 4.83 -0.81
CA SER A 186 21.19 5.24 -0.02
C SER A 186 20.37 4.06 0.54
N SER A 187 20.51 2.86 -0.03
CA SER A 187 19.84 1.65 0.46
C SER A 187 20.48 1.07 1.73
N ARG A 188 21.73 1.41 2.01
CA ARG A 188 22.47 0.88 3.17
C ARG A 188 22.21 1.65 4.47
N THR A 189 21.85 2.92 4.39
CA THR A 189 21.69 3.78 5.57
C THR A 189 20.38 3.56 6.32
N ILE A 190 19.38 2.91 5.70
CA ILE A 190 18.07 2.64 6.32
C ILE A 190 18.13 1.50 7.35
N CYS A 191 19.16 0.65 7.32
CA CYS A 191 19.23 -0.57 8.14
C CYS A 191 19.73 -0.38 9.58
N GLU A 192 20.33 0.75 9.93
CA GLU A 192 21.06 0.85 11.21
C GLU A 192 20.20 1.15 12.45
N ASN A 193 18.90 1.53 12.29
CA ASN A 193 18.02 1.87 13.42
C ASN A 193 16.60 1.30 13.31
N THR A 194 16.40 0.20 12.61
CA THR A 194 15.08 -0.40 12.45
C THR A 194 14.80 -1.39 13.57
N LYS A 195 13.64 -1.26 14.22
CA LYS A 195 13.18 -2.14 15.29
C LYS A 195 11.92 -2.87 14.87
N TRP A 196 11.87 -4.18 15.11
CA TRP A 196 10.63 -4.95 14.98
C TRP A 196 9.73 -4.67 16.17
N VAL A 197 8.50 -4.23 15.87
CA VAL A 197 7.43 -3.98 16.83
C VAL A 197 6.32 -5.00 16.59
N TRP A 198 5.69 -5.45 17.69
CA TRP A 198 4.63 -6.46 17.65
C TRP A 198 3.30 -5.86 18.06
N SER A 199 2.25 -6.23 17.32
CA SER A 199 0.86 -6.00 17.68
C SER A 199 0.15 -7.36 17.70
N GLU A 200 -0.48 -7.70 18.82
CA GLU A 200 -1.18 -8.97 19.02
C GLU A 200 -2.61 -8.72 19.46
N GLY A 201 -3.51 -9.62 19.09
CA GLY A 201 -4.88 -9.59 19.52
C GLY A 201 -5.90 -10.03 18.46
N ARG A 202 -7.12 -9.59 18.67
CA ARG A 202 -8.22 -9.88 17.73
C ARG A 202 -8.43 -8.71 16.79
N PHE A 203 -8.43 -9.01 15.50
CA PHE A 203 -8.58 -8.04 14.43
C PHE A 203 -9.77 -8.40 13.54
N LEU A 204 -10.58 -7.41 13.17
CA LEU A 204 -11.59 -7.54 12.13
C LEU A 204 -10.93 -7.67 10.76
N SER A 205 -9.83 -6.97 10.56
CA SER A 205 -9.00 -7.08 9.37
C SER A 205 -7.56 -6.64 9.62
N VAL A 206 -6.65 -7.23 8.85
CA VAL A 206 -5.25 -6.81 8.71
C VAL A 206 -5.03 -6.52 7.23
N GLY A 207 -4.61 -5.32 6.89
CA GLY A 207 -4.42 -4.90 5.51
C GLY A 207 -3.11 -4.16 5.29
N ALA A 208 -2.56 -4.25 4.10
CA ALA A 208 -1.41 -3.49 3.65
C ALA A 208 -1.73 -2.82 2.32
N ALA A 209 -1.84 -1.51 2.33
CA ALA A 209 -1.98 -0.70 1.13
C ALA A 209 -0.60 -0.37 0.57
N VAL A 210 -0.38 -0.68 -0.70
CA VAL A 210 0.83 -0.32 -1.46
C VAL A 210 0.67 1.07 -2.04
N ILE A 211 -0.54 1.39 -2.46
CA ILE A 211 -0.97 2.69 -3.01
C ILE A 211 -2.18 3.19 -2.25
N SER A 212 -2.66 4.38 -2.56
CA SER A 212 -3.86 4.94 -1.90
C SER A 212 -5.14 4.10 -2.06
N CYS A 213 -5.22 3.23 -3.07
CA CYS A 213 -6.39 2.39 -3.38
C CYS A 213 -7.67 3.20 -3.65
N ARG A 214 -7.54 4.35 -4.32
CA ARG A 214 -8.68 5.18 -4.71
C ARG A 214 -9.63 4.44 -5.63
N ASN A 215 -10.91 4.69 -5.44
CA ASN A 215 -11.98 4.19 -6.28
C ASN A 215 -13.20 5.11 -6.19
N GLU A 216 -14.21 4.88 -7.02
CA GLU A 216 -15.42 5.72 -7.08
C GLU A 216 -16.15 5.85 -5.73
N ARG A 217 -16.06 4.84 -4.85
CA ARG A 217 -16.70 4.82 -3.53
C ARG A 217 -15.80 5.32 -2.41
N ALA A 218 -14.50 5.30 -2.62
CA ALA A 218 -13.49 5.80 -1.69
C ALA A 218 -12.60 6.79 -2.43
N PRO A 219 -13.02 8.06 -2.56
CA PRO A 219 -12.32 9.07 -3.35
C PRO A 219 -10.89 9.35 -2.88
N ASP A 220 -10.64 9.26 -1.58
CA ASP A 220 -9.30 9.38 -1.01
C ASP A 220 -8.59 8.03 -0.84
N GLY A 221 -9.29 6.92 -1.14
CA GLY A 221 -8.78 5.56 -0.99
C GLY A 221 -8.77 5.06 0.45
N LEU A 222 -8.03 3.98 0.69
CA LEU A 222 -7.82 3.43 2.03
C LEU A 222 -6.80 4.25 2.82
N VAL A 223 -5.78 4.76 2.13
CA VAL A 223 -4.72 5.60 2.72
C VAL A 223 -4.47 6.77 1.78
N ALA A 224 -5.04 7.91 2.12
CA ALA A 224 -5.02 9.09 1.26
C ALA A 224 -3.62 9.60 0.92
N ASP A 225 -2.65 9.40 1.81
CA ASP A 225 -1.27 9.87 1.69
C ASP A 225 -0.25 8.77 1.31
N ALA A 226 -0.72 7.61 0.84
CA ALA A 226 0.17 6.60 0.30
C ALA A 226 0.89 7.12 -0.96
N HIS A 227 2.19 6.83 -1.03
CA HIS A 227 3.03 7.21 -2.15
C HIS A 227 3.30 6.02 -3.06
N LEU A 228 3.38 6.24 -4.38
CA LEU A 228 3.50 5.16 -5.36
C LEU A 228 4.87 4.46 -5.36
N SER A 229 5.95 5.12 -4.89
CA SER A 229 7.32 4.60 -5.02
C SER A 229 8.27 5.06 -3.92
N ASP A 230 7.82 5.07 -2.67
CA ASP A 230 8.66 5.44 -1.52
C ASP A 230 9.29 4.23 -0.80
N GLY A 231 8.94 3.01 -1.21
CA GLY A 231 9.46 1.78 -0.62
C GLY A 231 8.75 1.37 0.66
N PHE A 232 7.55 1.90 0.92
CA PHE A 232 6.78 1.60 2.12
C PHE A 232 5.40 1.03 1.81
N LEU A 233 4.93 0.23 2.74
CA LEU A 233 3.56 -0.26 2.85
C LEU A 233 2.86 0.50 3.96
N HIS A 234 1.58 0.73 3.80
CA HIS A 234 0.71 1.24 4.85
C HIS A 234 -0.05 0.08 5.48
N LEU A 235 0.47 -0.41 6.61
CA LEU A 235 -0.13 -1.50 7.38
C LEU A 235 -1.29 -0.96 8.22
N LEU A 236 -2.48 -1.52 8.02
CA LEU A 236 -3.72 -1.17 8.68
C LEU A 236 -4.19 -2.35 9.53
N LEU A 237 -4.24 -2.17 10.84
CA LEU A 237 -4.73 -3.17 11.78
C LEU A 237 -6.04 -2.66 12.39
N ILE A 238 -7.15 -3.28 12.00
CA ILE A 238 -8.48 -2.92 12.53
C ILE A 238 -8.80 -3.88 13.65
N ARG A 239 -8.65 -3.40 14.89
CA ARG A 239 -8.97 -4.20 16.09
C ARG A 239 -10.46 -4.49 16.20
N ASP A 240 -10.78 -5.53 16.93
CA ASP A 240 -12.17 -5.86 17.28
C ASP A 240 -12.83 -4.67 17.98
N CYS A 241 -14.00 -4.27 17.50
CA CYS A 241 -14.75 -3.13 17.98
C CYS A 241 -16.27 -3.37 17.77
N PRO A 242 -17.15 -2.67 18.48
CA PRO A 242 -18.60 -2.79 18.28
C PRO A 242 -19.03 -2.51 16.85
N LEU A 243 -19.98 -3.30 16.34
CA LEU A 243 -20.50 -3.21 14.96
C LEU A 243 -20.89 -1.77 14.53
N PRO A 244 -21.56 -0.94 15.35
CA PRO A 244 -21.89 0.43 14.96
C PRO A 244 -20.66 1.31 14.74
N LEU A 245 -19.60 1.12 15.53
CA LEU A 245 -18.35 1.87 15.35
C LEU A 245 -17.61 1.42 14.08
N TYR A 246 -17.65 0.11 13.80
CA TYR A 246 -17.09 -0.40 12.55
C TYR A 246 -17.84 0.12 11.33
N LEU A 247 -19.18 0.19 11.40
CA LEU A 247 -19.97 0.82 10.34
C LEU A 247 -19.60 2.28 10.14
N TRP A 248 -19.48 3.04 11.24
CA TRP A 248 -19.05 4.43 11.17
C TRP A 248 -17.69 4.56 10.49
N HIS A 249 -16.72 3.74 10.88
CA HIS A 249 -15.40 3.72 10.26
C HIS A 249 -15.48 3.46 8.74
N LEU A 250 -16.23 2.44 8.31
CA LEU A 250 -16.39 2.13 6.88
C LEU A 250 -17.05 3.27 6.10
N THR A 251 -18.01 4.00 6.72
CA THR A 251 -18.65 5.15 6.07
C THR A 251 -17.71 6.36 5.92
N GLN A 252 -16.63 6.44 6.69
CA GLN A 252 -15.67 7.53 6.49
C GLN A 252 -14.95 7.41 5.15
N PHE A 253 -14.65 6.21 4.66
CA PHE A 253 -13.99 6.04 3.36
C PHE A 253 -14.79 6.61 2.19
N THR A 254 -16.12 6.75 2.32
CA THR A 254 -16.96 7.30 1.26
C THR A 254 -16.97 8.83 1.21
N LYS A 255 -16.35 9.50 2.19
CA LYS A 255 -16.34 10.96 2.31
C LYS A 255 -14.96 11.49 2.00
N LYS A 256 -14.86 12.43 1.07
CA LYS A 256 -13.61 13.13 0.75
C LYS A 256 -13.15 13.98 1.95
N GLY A 257 -11.86 13.93 2.27
CA GLY A 257 -11.26 14.68 3.36
C GLY A 257 -11.61 14.16 4.77
N SER A 258 -12.15 12.94 4.89
CA SER A 258 -12.35 12.29 6.17
C SER A 258 -11.06 11.65 6.68
N GLU A 259 -11.05 11.31 7.96
CA GLU A 259 -9.91 10.68 8.62
C GLU A 259 -10.25 9.26 9.13
N PRO A 260 -10.45 8.28 8.24
CA PRO A 260 -10.82 6.93 8.66
C PRO A 260 -9.78 6.24 9.52
N LEU A 261 -8.54 6.69 9.50
CA LEU A 261 -7.43 6.11 10.27
C LEU A 261 -7.28 6.70 11.68
N SER A 262 -8.07 7.71 12.07
CA SER A 262 -7.98 8.36 13.38
C SER A 262 -8.72 7.62 14.51
N PHE A 263 -9.45 6.55 14.22
CA PHE A 263 -10.18 5.78 15.24
C PHE A 263 -9.24 5.02 16.16
N LYS A 264 -9.54 4.96 17.46
CA LYS A 264 -8.72 4.28 18.49
C LYS A 264 -8.52 2.78 18.25
N PHE A 265 -9.43 2.13 17.53
CA PHE A 265 -9.33 0.70 17.18
C PHE A 265 -8.63 0.47 15.82
N VAL A 266 -8.15 1.53 15.18
CA VAL A 266 -7.37 1.48 13.95
C VAL A 266 -5.92 1.80 14.28
N GLU A 267 -5.02 0.86 13.99
CA GLU A 267 -3.59 1.10 14.02
C GLU A 267 -3.10 1.26 12.58
N HIS A 268 -2.38 2.33 12.31
CA HIS A 268 -1.80 2.60 11.01
C HIS A 268 -0.28 2.76 11.14
N HIS A 269 0.46 1.92 10.45
CA HIS A 269 1.91 1.92 10.47
C HIS A 269 2.47 2.00 9.05
N LYS A 270 3.36 2.94 8.81
CA LYS A 270 4.14 3.00 7.58
C LYS A 270 5.40 2.16 7.76
N THR A 271 5.54 1.08 7.00
CA THR A 271 6.60 0.08 7.20
C THR A 271 7.12 -0.47 5.87
N PRO A 272 8.43 -0.76 5.73
CA PRO A 272 8.94 -1.43 4.54
C PRO A 272 8.64 -2.93 4.52
N ALA A 273 8.38 -3.55 5.69
CA ALA A 273 8.09 -4.97 5.78
C ALA A 273 7.32 -5.33 7.05
N PHE A 274 6.49 -6.36 6.97
CA PHE A 274 5.83 -6.95 8.13
C PHE A 274 5.68 -8.45 7.98
N THR A 275 5.44 -9.12 9.11
CA THR A 275 5.04 -10.53 9.18
C THR A 275 3.71 -10.66 9.87
N PHE A 276 2.93 -11.62 9.42
CA PHE A 276 1.62 -11.94 9.97
C PHE A 276 1.58 -13.43 10.29
N ILE A 277 1.06 -13.76 11.46
CA ILE A 277 0.82 -15.13 11.91
C ILE A 277 -0.58 -15.21 12.48
N SER A 278 -1.42 -16.06 11.92
CA SER A 278 -2.73 -16.42 12.46
C SER A 278 -2.62 -17.72 13.25
N SER A 279 -3.30 -17.79 14.38
CA SER A 279 -3.31 -19.00 15.22
C SER A 279 -3.97 -20.19 14.54
N HIS A 280 -4.94 -19.91 13.64
CA HIS A 280 -5.70 -20.91 12.91
C HIS A 280 -5.97 -20.45 11.49
N ASP A 281 -6.32 -21.40 10.59
CA ASP A 281 -6.72 -21.12 9.21
C ASP A 281 -8.19 -20.63 9.14
N GLU A 282 -8.45 -19.49 9.82
CA GLU A 282 -9.82 -18.98 10.01
C GLU A 282 -10.30 -18.11 8.88
N SER A 283 -9.38 -17.49 8.10
CA SER A 283 -9.71 -16.61 7.00
C SER A 283 -8.68 -16.72 5.89
N VAL A 284 -8.83 -15.88 4.86
CA VAL A 284 -7.96 -15.86 3.68
C VAL A 284 -7.43 -14.45 3.43
N TRP A 285 -6.35 -14.36 2.68
CA TRP A 285 -5.84 -13.12 2.13
C TRP A 285 -6.54 -12.80 0.80
N ASN A 286 -6.81 -11.53 0.61
CA ASN A 286 -7.10 -10.92 -0.68
C ASN A 286 -5.81 -10.23 -1.17
N LEU A 287 -5.30 -10.62 -2.32
CA LEU A 287 -4.17 -9.97 -2.99
C LEU A 287 -4.69 -9.40 -4.32
N ASP A 288 -4.94 -8.09 -4.37
CA ASP A 288 -5.48 -7.40 -5.57
C ASP A 288 -6.75 -8.06 -6.17
N GLY A 289 -7.61 -8.63 -5.35
CA GLY A 289 -8.84 -9.30 -5.78
C GLY A 289 -8.72 -10.82 -5.91
N GLU A 290 -7.54 -11.40 -5.70
CA GLU A 290 -7.33 -12.85 -5.73
C GLU A 290 -7.24 -13.45 -4.33
N ILE A 291 -7.81 -14.63 -4.14
CA ILE A 291 -7.74 -15.36 -2.87
C ILE A 291 -6.39 -16.02 -2.72
N PHE A 292 -5.77 -15.81 -1.58
CA PHE A 292 -4.53 -16.44 -1.19
C PHE A 292 -4.64 -17.01 0.23
N GLN A 293 -4.58 -18.33 0.36
CA GLN A 293 -4.71 -19.00 1.65
C GLN A 293 -3.35 -19.13 2.31
N ALA A 294 -3.19 -18.50 3.48
CA ALA A 294 -1.98 -18.59 4.26
C ALA A 294 -2.22 -18.16 5.72
N CYS A 295 -1.72 -18.95 6.67
CA CYS A 295 -1.71 -18.63 8.11
C CYS A 295 -0.50 -17.82 8.50
N GLU A 296 0.61 -17.95 7.75
CA GLU A 296 1.86 -17.24 8.00
C GLU A 296 2.36 -16.63 6.70
N VAL A 297 2.53 -15.31 6.69
CA VAL A 297 3.05 -14.55 5.56
C VAL A 297 4.09 -13.54 6.01
N SER A 298 5.09 -13.33 5.16
CA SER A 298 5.97 -12.16 5.21
C SER A 298 5.69 -11.28 4.02
N VAL A 299 5.56 -10.00 4.25
CA VAL A 299 5.28 -9.01 3.20
C VAL A 299 6.36 -7.96 3.23
N GLN A 300 6.89 -7.64 2.04
CA GLN A 300 7.95 -6.66 1.87
C GLN A 300 7.64 -5.75 0.69
N ALA A 301 7.90 -4.45 0.84
CA ALA A 301 7.86 -3.49 -0.26
C ALA A 301 9.07 -3.66 -1.17
N CYS A 302 8.83 -3.92 -2.45
CA CYS A 302 9.85 -3.88 -3.50
C CYS A 302 9.75 -2.51 -4.16
N ARG A 303 10.65 -1.60 -3.78
CA ARG A 303 10.62 -0.21 -4.21
C ARG A 303 10.81 -0.08 -5.72
N GLY A 304 9.86 0.61 -6.37
CA GLY A 304 9.93 0.97 -7.79
C GLY A 304 10.05 -0.23 -8.74
N LEU A 305 9.60 -1.42 -8.32
CA LEU A 305 9.80 -2.67 -9.06
C LEU A 305 9.18 -2.64 -10.46
N VAL A 306 8.10 -1.89 -10.65
CA VAL A 306 7.38 -1.81 -11.92
C VAL A 306 7.37 -0.38 -12.43
N SER A 307 7.59 -0.21 -13.73
CA SER A 307 7.46 1.07 -14.41
C SER A 307 6.13 1.12 -15.18
N LEU A 308 5.30 2.13 -14.88
CA LEU A 308 4.02 2.36 -15.51
C LEU A 308 4.05 3.60 -16.40
N PHE A 309 3.16 3.61 -17.42
CA PHE A 309 2.78 4.86 -18.07
C PHE A 309 1.64 5.51 -17.27
N ALA A 310 1.95 6.60 -16.55
CA ALA A 310 1.02 7.29 -15.67
C ALA A 310 1.37 8.77 -15.50
N SER A 311 0.46 9.57 -14.94
CA SER A 311 0.67 11.02 -14.75
C SER A 311 1.45 11.38 -13.50
N GLY A 312 1.46 10.52 -12.52
CA GLY A 312 2.11 10.75 -11.24
C GLY A 312 1.20 10.48 -10.04
N PRO A 313 1.76 10.61 -8.81
CA PRO A 313 0.93 10.48 -7.63
C PRO A 313 -0.13 11.56 -7.67
N GLU A 314 -1.35 11.13 -7.56
CA GLU A 314 -2.48 12.02 -7.53
C GLU A 314 -2.68 12.64 -6.18
N VAL A 315 -3.19 13.84 -6.26
CA VAL A 315 -3.44 14.68 -5.09
C VAL A 315 -4.93 14.93 -4.95
#